data_ec609c34d19d195569b99ebcc99c409c
#
_entry.id   ec609c34d19d195569b99ebcc99c409c
#
_cell.length_a   1.000
_cell.length_b   1.000
_cell.length_c   1.000
_cell.angle_alpha   90.00
_cell.angle_beta   90.00
_cell.angle_gamma   90.00
#
_symmetry.space_group_name_H-M   'P 1'
#
loop_
_entity.id
_entity.type
_entity.pdbx_description
1 polymer ?
#
loop_
_entity_poly.entity_id
_entity_poly.type
_entity_poly.pdbx_seq_one_letter_code
_entity_poly.pdbx_strand_id
1 'polypeptide(L)'
;MKITRNQFLKLIPAAALTLTSCGSKAQPANTESLVFSHHYQLDYAQQFTADCYEGGYTMLTIAESDARFLVVPEDAAEVDGLPADVTVLRQPVENIYLVSTSVMDLLLHLDALDSVAFSGTKAEGWYLPEVQQAMEEGKIAYAGKYSAPDYEQILAAGCRLAIENTMILHTPEVKEQLEHFGIPVLVERSSYESDPLARMEWIKLYGILLGTGRTGRAGVFRAGDSRSAHPLAGTHGKKLRLLLADHQQPCHGAQRQRLCGPHDRDGGRQLCLCGPDGQW
;
A
#
# COMPACT_ATOMS: atom_id res chain seq x y z
N MET A 1 -24.70 -68.72 -51.20
CA MET A 1 -26.11 -68.84 -50.75
C MET A 1 -26.43 -67.64 -49.86
N LYS A 2 -27.34 -66.89 -50.33
CA LYS A 2 -27.99 -65.71 -49.72
C LYS A 2 -28.50 -66.03 -48.31
N ILE A 3 -28.51 -65.07 -47.38
CA ILE A 3 -29.71 -64.54 -46.73
C ILE A 3 -29.29 -63.35 -45.86
N THR A 4 -29.87 -62.23 -46.21
CA THR A 4 -30.10 -61.00 -45.51
C THR A 4 -31.03 -61.15 -44.33
N ARG A 5 -30.93 -60.29 -43.31
CA ARG A 5 -32.00 -59.48 -42.66
C ARG A 5 -31.55 -58.87 -41.39
N ASN A 6 -31.40 -57.59 -41.43
CA ASN A 6 -32.40 -56.58 -41.04
C ASN A 6 -32.88 -56.60 -39.59
N GLN A 7 -32.46 -55.52 -38.91
CA GLN A 7 -33.28 -54.66 -38.02
C GLN A 7 -33.69 -55.21 -36.66
N PHE A 8 -33.22 -54.57 -35.64
CA PHE A 8 -34.13 -53.76 -34.81
C PHE A 8 -33.33 -52.69 -34.05
N LEU A 9 -33.59 -51.48 -34.52
CA LEU A 9 -33.18 -50.22 -33.89
C LEU A 9 -34.03 -50.06 -32.61
N LYS A 10 -33.42 -50.04 -31.44
CA LYS A 10 -34.05 -49.46 -30.25
C LYS A 10 -33.30 -48.21 -29.87
N LEU A 11 -33.92 -47.08 -30.21
CA LEU A 11 -33.57 -45.77 -29.68
C LEU A 11 -33.71 -45.77 -28.16
N ILE A 12 -32.62 -45.48 -27.47
CA ILE A 12 -32.64 -45.00 -26.10
C ILE A 12 -32.20 -43.53 -26.17
N PRO A 13 -33.01 -42.56 -25.78
CA PRO A 13 -32.54 -41.19 -25.71
C PRO A 13 -31.63 -41.06 -24.48
N ALA A 14 -30.34 -40.91 -24.72
CA ALA A 14 -29.39 -40.48 -23.73
C ALA A 14 -29.66 -38.99 -23.44
N ALA A 15 -30.37 -38.75 -22.34
CA ALA A 15 -30.45 -37.40 -21.78
C ALA A 15 -29.06 -37.01 -21.29
N ALA A 16 -28.36 -36.24 -22.11
CA ALA A 16 -27.12 -35.59 -21.71
C ALA A 16 -27.46 -34.47 -20.72
N LEU A 17 -27.28 -34.74 -19.44
CA LEU A 17 -27.22 -33.71 -18.40
C LEU A 17 -25.91 -32.92 -18.62
N THR A 18 -26.03 -31.85 -19.39
CA THR A 18 -24.97 -30.81 -19.42
C THR A 18 -25.02 -30.07 -18.11
N LEU A 19 -24.14 -30.46 -17.21
CA LEU A 19 -23.72 -29.63 -16.07
C LEU A 19 -22.96 -28.42 -16.67
N THR A 20 -23.69 -27.35 -16.95
CA THR A 20 -23.12 -26.04 -17.20
C THR A 20 -22.57 -25.54 -15.88
N SER A 21 -21.27 -25.85 -15.63
CA SER A 21 -20.46 -25.15 -14.66
C SER A 21 -20.31 -23.72 -15.20
N CYS A 22 -21.11 -22.79 -14.69
CA CYS A 22 -20.90 -21.36 -14.85
C CYS A 22 -19.69 -20.93 -13.99
N GLY A 23 -18.51 -21.30 -14.43
CA GLY A 23 -17.29 -20.57 -14.10
C GLY A 23 -17.20 -19.42 -15.08
N SER A 24 -17.81 -18.29 -14.76
CA SER A 24 -17.55 -17.04 -15.47
C SER A 24 -16.08 -16.69 -15.24
N LYS A 25 -15.21 -17.10 -16.17
CA LYS A 25 -13.90 -16.47 -16.30
C LYS A 25 -14.19 -15.01 -16.63
N ALA A 26 -13.83 -14.11 -15.70
CA ALA A 26 -13.89 -12.68 -15.97
C ALA A 26 -13.09 -12.41 -17.26
N GLN A 27 -13.76 -11.79 -18.23
CA GLN A 27 -13.15 -11.45 -19.50
C GLN A 27 -12.22 -10.26 -19.23
N PRO A 28 -10.96 -10.25 -19.75
CA PRO A 28 -10.06 -9.14 -19.51
C PRO A 28 -10.70 -7.82 -19.97
N ALA A 29 -10.61 -6.81 -19.12
CA ALA A 29 -11.06 -5.47 -19.44
C ALA A 29 -9.99 -4.77 -20.30
N ASN A 30 -10.39 -4.12 -21.39
CA ASN A 30 -9.47 -3.31 -22.21
C ASN A 30 -9.18 -1.98 -21.50
N THR A 31 -8.01 -1.38 -21.71
CA THR A 31 -7.62 -0.07 -21.14
C THR A 31 -8.62 1.04 -21.46
N GLU A 32 -9.27 0.97 -22.62
CA GLU A 32 -10.39 1.86 -22.99
C GLU A 32 -11.64 1.66 -22.10
N SER A 33 -11.68 0.58 -21.30
CA SER A 33 -12.79 0.28 -20.40
C SER A 33 -12.59 0.78 -18.97
N LEU A 34 -11.40 1.31 -18.60
CA LEU A 34 -11.18 1.92 -17.30
C LEU A 34 -11.83 3.31 -17.24
N VAL A 35 -13.04 3.37 -16.68
CA VAL A 35 -13.77 4.63 -16.49
C VAL A 35 -13.24 5.31 -15.23
N PHE A 36 -12.63 6.49 -15.39
CA PHE A 36 -12.18 7.30 -14.28
C PHE A 36 -13.35 7.69 -13.38
N SER A 37 -13.16 7.53 -12.07
CA SER A 37 -14.17 7.86 -11.07
C SER A 37 -13.81 9.15 -10.32
N HIS A 38 -12.69 9.14 -9.62
CA HIS A 38 -12.24 10.29 -8.82
C HIS A 38 -10.76 10.15 -8.44
N HIS A 39 -10.14 11.27 -8.07
CA HIS A 39 -8.85 11.25 -7.41
C HIS A 39 -9.01 10.84 -5.95
N TYR A 40 -8.19 9.89 -5.48
CA TYR A 40 -8.16 9.55 -4.07
C TYR A 40 -7.70 10.76 -3.26
N GLN A 41 -8.45 11.12 -2.22
CA GLN A 41 -8.16 12.32 -1.46
C GLN A 41 -6.92 12.14 -0.59
N LEU A 42 -5.90 12.94 -0.86
CA LEU A 42 -4.72 13.13 -0.04
C LEU A 42 -4.74 14.55 0.51
N ASP A 43 -4.53 14.68 1.82
CA ASP A 43 -4.61 15.98 2.50
C ASP A 43 -3.23 16.64 2.61
N TYR A 44 -2.17 15.86 2.66
CA TYR A 44 -0.80 16.31 2.91
C TYR A 44 0.22 15.75 1.92
N ALA A 45 0.11 14.47 1.54
CA ALA A 45 1.08 13.79 0.70
C ALA A 45 1.12 14.35 -0.72
N GLN A 46 2.34 14.57 -1.23
CA GLN A 46 2.62 15.11 -2.55
C GLN A 46 3.54 14.21 -3.39
N GLN A 47 4.16 13.21 -2.78
CA GLN A 47 5.09 12.33 -3.46
C GLN A 47 4.42 11.11 -4.11
N PHE A 48 3.10 10.99 -4.00
CA PHE A 48 2.32 10.03 -4.80
C PHE A 48 0.92 10.57 -5.09
N THR A 49 0.28 10.00 -6.10
CA THR A 49 -1.15 10.20 -6.41
C THR A 49 -1.84 8.86 -6.58
N ALA A 50 -3.15 8.84 -6.41
CA ALA A 50 -3.96 7.66 -6.63
C ALA A 50 -5.25 8.06 -7.37
N ASP A 51 -5.43 7.50 -8.56
CA ASP A 51 -6.60 7.72 -9.40
C ASP A 51 -7.50 6.49 -9.33
N CYS A 52 -8.73 6.67 -8.87
CA CYS A 52 -9.71 5.61 -8.72
C CYS A 52 -10.56 5.48 -9.99
N TYR A 53 -10.81 4.24 -10.40
CA TYR A 53 -11.64 3.90 -11.54
C TYR A 53 -12.84 3.04 -11.11
N GLU A 54 -13.87 2.99 -11.95
CA GLU A 54 -15.00 2.09 -11.73
C GLU A 54 -14.53 0.64 -11.61
N GLY A 55 -15.25 -0.18 -10.85
CA GLY A 55 -14.81 -1.54 -10.56
C GLY A 55 -13.73 -1.65 -9.47
N GLY A 56 -13.26 -0.50 -8.93
CA GLY A 56 -12.32 -0.41 -7.81
C GLY A 56 -10.85 -0.50 -8.18
N TYR A 57 -10.53 -0.40 -9.46
CA TYR A 57 -9.14 -0.26 -9.90
C TYR A 57 -8.57 1.07 -9.42
N THR A 58 -7.29 1.08 -9.10
CA THR A 58 -6.61 2.30 -8.65
C THR A 58 -5.25 2.41 -9.33
N MET A 59 -4.99 3.51 -10.02
CA MET A 59 -3.68 3.82 -10.57
C MET A 59 -2.89 4.61 -9.55
N LEU A 60 -1.81 4.05 -9.06
CA LEU A 60 -0.83 4.73 -8.21
C LEU A 60 0.28 5.30 -9.10
N THR A 61 0.63 6.56 -8.87
CA THR A 61 1.78 7.22 -9.53
C THR A 61 2.69 7.78 -8.46
N ILE A 62 3.97 7.39 -8.49
CA ILE A 62 4.98 7.89 -7.56
C ILE A 62 5.70 9.07 -8.21
N ALA A 63 5.84 10.17 -7.49
CA ALA A 63 6.50 11.38 -8.01
C ALA A 63 7.95 11.09 -8.42
N GLU A 64 8.42 11.79 -9.46
CA GLU A 64 9.78 11.67 -10.01
C GLU A 64 10.19 10.22 -10.37
N SER A 65 9.20 9.37 -10.55
CA SER A 65 9.34 8.00 -11.04
C SER A 65 8.46 7.84 -12.27
N ASP A 66 8.99 7.24 -13.32
CA ASP A 66 8.18 6.89 -14.50
C ASP A 66 7.28 5.67 -14.22
N ALA A 67 7.45 5.03 -13.07
CA ALA A 67 6.70 3.84 -12.69
C ALA A 67 5.28 4.20 -12.24
N ARG A 68 4.30 3.56 -12.87
CA ARG A 68 2.89 3.58 -12.49
C ARG A 68 2.42 2.18 -12.16
N PHE A 69 1.57 2.07 -11.14
CA PHE A 69 1.07 0.79 -10.67
C PHE A 69 -0.45 0.77 -10.76
N LEU A 70 -0.99 -0.10 -11.60
CA LEU A 70 -2.42 -0.37 -11.61
C LEU A 70 -2.73 -1.43 -10.55
N VAL A 71 -3.35 -1.02 -9.48
CA VAL A 71 -3.83 -1.91 -8.42
C VAL A 71 -5.19 -2.44 -8.81
N VAL A 72 -5.26 -3.77 -8.98
CA VAL A 72 -6.43 -4.52 -9.42
C VAL A 72 -7.04 -5.21 -8.20
N PRO A 73 -8.35 -5.04 -7.92
CA PRO A 73 -9.01 -5.80 -6.86
C PRO A 73 -8.91 -7.30 -7.06
N GLU A 74 -8.95 -8.08 -5.97
CA GLU A 74 -8.77 -9.53 -5.96
C GLU A 74 -9.68 -10.25 -6.98
N ASP A 75 -10.96 -9.90 -6.99
CA ASP A 75 -11.98 -10.55 -7.84
C ASP A 75 -12.22 -9.82 -9.17
N ALA A 76 -11.47 -8.75 -9.46
CA ALA A 76 -11.66 -7.98 -10.68
C ALA A 76 -10.97 -8.62 -11.90
N ALA A 77 -11.49 -8.32 -13.08
CA ALA A 77 -10.91 -8.76 -14.34
C ALA A 77 -9.51 -8.15 -14.55
N GLU A 78 -8.67 -8.86 -15.29
CA GLU A 78 -7.43 -8.29 -15.78
C GLU A 78 -7.70 -7.21 -16.82
N VAL A 79 -6.78 -6.24 -16.91
CA VAL A 79 -6.86 -5.14 -17.88
C VAL A 79 -5.79 -5.36 -18.93
N ASP A 80 -6.22 -5.50 -20.20
CA ASP A 80 -5.33 -5.64 -21.33
C ASP A 80 -5.00 -4.28 -21.96
N GLY A 81 -3.90 -4.24 -22.72
CA GLY A 81 -3.52 -3.07 -23.50
C GLY A 81 -3.00 -1.89 -22.66
N LEU A 82 -2.48 -2.17 -21.47
CA LEU A 82 -1.86 -1.15 -20.61
C LEU A 82 -0.57 -0.62 -21.28
N PRO A 83 -0.26 0.67 -21.07
CA PRO A 83 1.03 1.24 -21.43
C PRO A 83 2.20 0.46 -20.80
N ALA A 84 3.34 0.42 -21.47
CA ALA A 84 4.50 -0.35 -21.02
C ALA A 84 5.11 0.11 -19.69
N ASP A 85 4.82 1.34 -19.28
CA ASP A 85 5.24 1.93 -18.01
C ASP A 85 4.26 1.65 -16.86
N VAL A 86 3.18 0.91 -17.11
CA VAL A 86 2.21 0.52 -16.09
C VAL A 86 2.43 -0.92 -15.66
N THR A 87 2.69 -1.10 -14.38
CA THR A 87 2.82 -2.41 -13.76
C THR A 87 1.52 -2.79 -13.04
N VAL A 88 1.05 -4.01 -13.24
CA VAL A 88 -0.17 -4.50 -12.59
C VAL A 88 0.17 -5.14 -11.25
N LEU A 89 -0.54 -4.72 -10.21
CA LEU A 89 -0.48 -5.31 -8.87
C LEU A 89 -1.87 -5.77 -8.45
N ARG A 90 -2.05 -7.07 -8.21
CA ARG A 90 -3.33 -7.62 -7.76
C ARG A 90 -3.40 -7.66 -6.24
N GLN A 91 -4.51 -7.15 -5.70
CA GLN A 91 -4.80 -7.19 -4.26
C GLN A 91 -5.15 -8.61 -3.78
N PRO A 92 -4.85 -8.94 -2.52
CA PRO A 92 -3.89 -8.24 -1.67
C PRO A 92 -2.46 -8.49 -2.18
N VAL A 93 -1.60 -7.48 -2.09
CA VAL A 93 -0.18 -7.66 -2.42
C VAL A 93 0.50 -8.34 -1.24
N GLU A 94 0.98 -9.54 -1.47
CA GLU A 94 1.65 -10.39 -0.48
C GLU A 94 3.07 -10.74 -0.93
N ASN A 95 3.82 -11.44 -0.09
CA ASN A 95 5.22 -11.82 -0.36
C ASN A 95 6.09 -10.62 -0.72
N ILE A 96 5.99 -9.57 0.07
CA ILE A 96 6.72 -8.32 -0.15
C ILE A 96 8.17 -8.47 0.32
N TYR A 97 9.12 -8.04 -0.52
CA TYR A 97 10.49 -7.74 -0.10
C TYR A 97 10.57 -6.28 0.31
N LEU A 98 10.74 -6.03 1.61
CA LEU A 98 10.72 -4.70 2.20
C LEU A 98 12.11 -4.25 2.61
N VAL A 99 12.60 -3.22 1.95
CA VAL A 99 13.91 -2.59 2.23
C VAL A 99 13.75 -1.25 2.93
N SER A 100 12.68 -0.51 2.61
CA SER A 100 12.39 0.77 3.28
C SER A 100 11.88 0.54 4.71
N THR A 101 12.69 0.93 5.69
CA THR A 101 12.38 0.70 7.10
C THR A 101 11.21 1.53 7.61
N SER A 102 10.95 2.70 7.03
CA SER A 102 9.81 3.57 7.38
C SER A 102 8.45 2.92 7.09
N VAL A 103 8.40 2.05 6.09
CA VAL A 103 7.17 1.38 5.67
C VAL A 103 6.72 0.30 6.66
N MET A 104 7.67 -0.37 7.32
CA MET A 104 7.36 -1.47 8.24
C MET A 104 6.40 -1.04 9.36
N ASP A 105 6.60 0.16 9.92
CA ASP A 105 5.72 0.70 10.96
C ASP A 105 4.31 1.00 10.41
N LEU A 106 4.20 1.47 9.17
CA LEU A 106 2.91 1.69 8.52
C LEU A 106 2.16 0.37 8.27
N LEU A 107 2.87 -0.69 7.86
CA LEU A 107 2.29 -2.02 7.70
C LEU A 107 1.82 -2.63 9.02
N LEU A 108 2.58 -2.43 10.12
CA LEU A 108 2.13 -2.80 11.46
C LEU A 108 0.84 -2.10 11.85
N HIS A 109 0.71 -0.81 11.55
CA HIS A 109 -0.51 -0.05 11.84
C HIS A 109 -1.70 -0.45 10.97
N LEU A 110 -1.46 -1.08 9.82
CA LEU A 110 -2.49 -1.69 8.97
C LEU A 110 -2.83 -3.13 9.38
N ASP A 111 -2.18 -3.67 10.42
CA ASP A 111 -2.29 -5.09 10.80
C ASP A 111 -1.93 -6.03 9.65
N ALA A 112 -0.90 -5.65 8.90
CA ALA A 112 -0.51 -6.28 7.64
C ALA A 112 0.95 -6.77 7.61
N LEU A 113 1.53 -7.06 8.77
CA LEU A 113 2.90 -7.57 8.85
C LEU A 113 3.07 -8.88 8.09
N ASP A 114 2.03 -9.70 8.04
CA ASP A 114 2.03 -10.99 7.33
C ASP A 114 2.16 -10.85 5.80
N SER A 115 1.98 -9.63 5.25
CA SER A 115 2.24 -9.38 3.83
C SER A 115 3.73 -9.34 3.49
N VAL A 116 4.60 -9.15 4.49
CA VAL A 116 6.04 -9.06 4.33
C VAL A 116 6.67 -10.43 4.47
N ALA A 117 7.28 -10.94 3.40
CA ALA A 117 8.04 -12.19 3.45
C ALA A 117 9.54 -11.96 3.69
N PHE A 118 10.06 -10.84 3.23
CA PHE A 118 11.49 -10.55 3.28
C PHE A 118 11.77 -9.14 3.77
N SER A 119 12.86 -9.03 4.54
CA SER A 119 13.39 -7.75 5.04
C SER A 119 14.79 -7.48 4.49
N GLY A 120 15.03 -6.24 4.08
CA GLY A 120 16.35 -5.73 3.76
C GLY A 120 17.22 -5.40 4.98
N THR A 121 16.63 -5.50 6.18
CA THR A 121 17.26 -5.24 7.47
C THR A 121 17.23 -6.52 8.31
N LYS A 122 18.34 -6.85 8.96
CA LYS A 122 18.44 -8.00 9.86
C LYS A 122 17.64 -7.77 11.15
N ALA A 123 17.28 -8.85 11.86
CA ALA A 123 16.47 -8.79 13.08
C ALA A 123 17.04 -7.81 14.12
N GLU A 124 18.35 -7.85 14.37
CA GLU A 124 19.04 -6.99 15.34
C GLU A 124 19.05 -5.50 14.94
N GLY A 125 18.74 -5.17 13.67
CA GLY A 125 18.63 -3.81 13.16
C GLY A 125 17.24 -3.19 13.31
N TRP A 126 16.25 -3.97 13.75
CA TRP A 126 14.90 -3.49 13.96
C TRP A 126 14.69 -3.02 15.40
N TYR A 127 13.96 -1.91 15.58
CA TYR A 127 13.50 -1.40 16.87
C TYR A 127 12.02 -1.72 17.15
N LEU A 128 11.38 -2.48 16.26
CA LEU A 128 9.99 -2.92 16.34
C LEU A 128 9.98 -4.36 16.86
N PRO A 129 9.51 -4.60 18.11
CA PRO A 129 9.55 -5.94 18.71
C PRO A 129 8.77 -6.98 17.92
N GLU A 130 7.64 -6.59 17.34
CA GLU A 130 6.78 -7.45 16.53
C GLU A 130 7.53 -7.95 15.28
N VAL A 131 8.35 -7.08 14.67
CA VAL A 131 9.16 -7.43 13.49
C VAL A 131 10.31 -8.36 13.89
N GLN A 132 11.00 -8.06 15.01
CA GLN A 132 12.05 -8.91 15.54
C GLN A 132 11.50 -10.31 15.81
N GLN A 133 10.36 -10.41 16.49
CA GLN A 133 9.70 -11.68 16.78
C GLN A 133 9.32 -12.43 15.49
N ALA A 134 8.72 -11.74 14.50
CA ALA A 134 8.36 -12.36 13.23
C ALA A 134 9.59 -12.91 12.48
N MET A 135 10.73 -12.22 12.57
CA MET A 135 11.99 -12.70 11.99
C MET A 135 12.58 -13.88 12.76
N GLU A 136 12.52 -13.86 14.09
CA GLU A 136 12.97 -15.00 14.95
C GLU A 136 12.12 -16.25 14.72
N GLU A 137 10.83 -16.07 14.50
CA GLU A 137 9.88 -17.14 14.16
C GLU A 137 10.01 -17.63 12.70
N GLY A 138 10.84 -16.97 11.89
CA GLY A 138 11.04 -17.31 10.48
C GLY A 138 9.88 -16.91 9.55
N LYS A 139 8.93 -16.08 10.02
CA LYS A 139 7.85 -15.53 9.19
C LYS A 139 8.37 -14.49 8.22
N ILE A 140 9.36 -13.71 8.62
CA ILE A 140 10.06 -12.75 7.78
C ILE A 140 11.54 -13.16 7.72
N ALA A 141 12.06 -13.36 6.52
CA ALA A 141 13.46 -13.71 6.33
C ALA A 141 14.29 -12.49 5.92
N TYR A 142 15.56 -12.44 6.34
CA TYR A 142 16.49 -11.48 5.79
C TYR A 142 16.94 -11.92 4.40
N ALA A 143 16.70 -11.08 3.37
CA ALA A 143 17.05 -11.36 1.99
C ALA A 143 18.02 -10.34 1.37
N GLY A 144 18.96 -9.86 2.16
CA GLY A 144 19.97 -8.90 1.69
C GLY A 144 19.48 -7.44 1.77
N LYS A 145 20.40 -6.51 1.55
CA LYS A 145 20.13 -5.06 1.55
C LYS A 145 19.88 -4.56 0.12
N TYR A 146 19.41 -3.31 -0.03
CA TYR A 146 19.12 -2.66 -1.30
C TYR A 146 20.19 -2.85 -2.40
N SER A 147 21.47 -2.90 -2.03
CA SER A 147 22.59 -3.01 -3.00
C SER A 147 23.08 -4.45 -3.22
N ALA A 148 22.53 -5.43 -2.52
CA ALA A 148 22.91 -6.84 -2.63
C ALA A 148 21.77 -7.73 -2.09
N PRO A 149 20.63 -7.78 -2.79
CA PRO A 149 19.55 -8.71 -2.44
C PRO A 149 19.91 -10.16 -2.75
N ASP A 150 19.33 -11.06 -2.00
CA ASP A 150 19.39 -12.49 -2.29
C ASP A 150 18.31 -12.85 -3.32
N TYR A 151 18.64 -12.71 -4.59
CA TYR A 151 17.72 -12.95 -5.70
C TYR A 151 17.16 -14.38 -5.71
N GLU A 152 17.97 -15.36 -5.33
CA GLU A 152 17.55 -16.75 -5.34
C GLU A 152 16.44 -16.98 -4.30
N GLN A 153 16.63 -16.50 -3.09
CA GLN A 153 15.65 -16.59 -2.01
C GLN A 153 14.36 -15.84 -2.35
N ILE A 154 14.49 -14.61 -2.87
CA ILE A 154 13.37 -13.74 -3.22
C ILE A 154 12.51 -14.37 -4.33
N LEU A 155 13.15 -14.92 -5.38
CA LEU A 155 12.47 -15.57 -6.50
C LEU A 155 11.83 -16.89 -6.11
N ALA A 156 12.53 -17.73 -5.32
CA ALA A 156 12.03 -19.04 -4.91
C ALA A 156 10.73 -18.94 -4.09
N ALA A 157 10.57 -17.87 -3.32
CA ALA A 157 9.35 -17.64 -2.54
C ALA A 157 8.26 -16.88 -3.31
N GLY A 158 8.47 -16.54 -4.57
CA GLY A 158 7.47 -15.86 -5.39
C GLY A 158 7.18 -14.43 -4.93
N CYS A 159 8.22 -13.65 -4.65
CA CYS A 159 8.09 -12.24 -4.29
C CYS A 159 7.26 -11.49 -5.35
N ARG A 160 6.29 -10.69 -4.90
CA ARG A 160 5.34 -10.00 -5.78
C ARG A 160 5.58 -8.50 -5.87
N LEU A 161 6.32 -7.92 -4.95
CA LEU A 161 6.66 -6.51 -4.92
C LEU A 161 7.91 -6.29 -4.07
N ALA A 162 8.88 -5.55 -4.58
CA ALA A 162 9.96 -4.99 -3.80
C ALA A 162 9.63 -3.54 -3.43
N ILE A 163 9.65 -3.21 -2.14
CA ILE A 163 9.49 -1.83 -1.65
C ILE A 163 10.86 -1.34 -1.22
N GLU A 164 11.45 -0.55 -2.07
CA GLU A 164 12.79 -0.03 -1.92
C GLU A 164 12.78 1.41 -1.41
N ASN A 165 13.84 1.81 -0.75
CA ASN A 165 14.10 3.22 -0.47
C ASN A 165 14.86 3.88 -1.63
N THR A 166 15.02 5.20 -1.60
CA THR A 166 15.70 5.94 -2.67
C THR A 166 17.19 5.63 -2.81
N MET A 167 17.79 4.89 -1.87
CA MET A 167 19.18 4.44 -2.01
C MET A 167 19.36 3.47 -3.18
N ILE A 168 18.29 2.79 -3.62
CA ILE A 168 18.32 1.93 -4.81
C ILE A 168 18.73 2.68 -6.08
N LEU A 169 18.49 3.99 -6.12
CA LEU A 169 18.87 4.84 -7.25
C LEU A 169 20.40 4.99 -7.40
N HIS A 170 21.18 4.64 -6.38
CA HIS A 170 22.66 4.57 -6.45
C HIS A 170 23.15 3.22 -6.95
N THR A 171 22.26 2.24 -7.11
CA THR A 171 22.55 0.90 -7.64
C THR A 171 21.46 0.51 -8.63
N PRO A 172 21.29 1.27 -9.73
CA PRO A 172 20.20 1.07 -10.69
C PRO A 172 20.17 -0.34 -11.27
N GLU A 173 21.33 -0.98 -11.39
CA GLU A 173 21.47 -2.36 -11.85
C GLU A 173 20.73 -3.37 -10.98
N VAL A 174 20.59 -3.11 -9.68
CA VAL A 174 19.83 -3.97 -8.76
C VAL A 174 18.32 -3.83 -9.03
N LYS A 175 17.85 -2.60 -9.22
CA LYS A 175 16.44 -2.33 -9.58
C LYS A 175 16.11 -3.01 -10.91
N GLU A 176 16.94 -2.78 -11.94
CA GLU A 176 16.76 -3.38 -13.27
C GLU A 176 16.76 -4.92 -13.20
N GLN A 177 17.61 -5.51 -12.36
CA GLN A 177 17.68 -6.96 -12.20
C GLN A 177 16.43 -7.53 -11.54
N LEU A 178 15.86 -6.86 -10.50
CA LEU A 178 14.60 -7.24 -9.88
C LEU A 178 13.45 -7.19 -10.91
N GLU A 179 13.37 -6.10 -11.66
CA GLU A 179 12.36 -5.92 -12.71
C GLU A 179 12.51 -6.93 -13.84
N HIS A 180 13.76 -7.26 -14.24
CA HIS A 180 14.04 -8.31 -15.22
C HIS A 180 13.55 -9.69 -14.76
N PHE A 181 13.59 -9.96 -13.47
CA PHE A 181 13.02 -11.17 -12.88
C PHE A 181 11.50 -11.12 -12.72
N GLY A 182 10.85 -10.04 -13.16
CA GLY A 182 9.41 -9.86 -13.07
C GLY A 182 8.93 -9.43 -11.67
N ILE A 183 9.84 -8.93 -10.81
CA ILE A 183 9.50 -8.38 -9.51
C ILE A 183 9.36 -6.87 -9.64
N PRO A 184 8.16 -6.30 -9.55
CA PRO A 184 7.97 -4.87 -9.57
C PRO A 184 8.71 -4.18 -8.43
N VAL A 185 9.28 -3.00 -8.70
CA VAL A 185 9.99 -2.21 -7.70
C VAL A 185 9.28 -0.89 -7.46
N LEU A 186 8.72 -0.73 -6.26
CA LEU A 186 8.17 0.53 -5.78
C LEU A 186 9.25 1.26 -4.98
N VAL A 187 9.70 2.40 -5.48
CA VAL A 187 10.65 3.27 -4.77
C VAL A 187 9.88 4.21 -3.86
N GLU A 188 9.99 3.97 -2.57
CA GLU A 188 9.32 4.71 -1.52
C GLU A 188 9.93 6.10 -1.35
N ARG A 189 9.09 7.13 -1.29
CA ARG A 189 9.53 8.53 -1.25
C ARG A 189 8.95 9.34 -0.08
N SER A 190 8.41 8.70 0.95
CA SER A 190 7.84 9.42 2.10
C SER A 190 8.87 10.33 2.79
N SER A 191 10.16 9.98 2.70
CA SER A 191 11.24 10.81 3.24
C SER A 191 11.42 12.16 2.53
N TYR A 192 10.88 12.30 1.33
CA TYR A 192 10.89 13.54 0.54
C TYR A 192 9.64 14.40 0.75
N GLU A 193 8.67 13.92 1.54
CA GLU A 193 7.56 14.75 1.95
C GLU A 193 8.01 15.89 2.86
N SER A 194 7.51 17.08 2.59
CA SER A 194 7.85 18.30 3.35
C SER A 194 7.17 18.37 4.71
N ASP A 195 6.02 17.68 4.86
CA ASP A 195 5.21 17.66 6.08
C ASP A 195 5.29 16.28 6.76
N PRO A 196 5.51 16.20 8.07
CA PRO A 196 5.47 14.94 8.81
C PRO A 196 4.15 14.18 8.66
N LEU A 197 3.01 14.88 8.56
CA LEU A 197 1.71 14.25 8.33
C LEU A 197 1.61 13.64 6.94
N ALA A 198 2.25 14.26 5.93
CA ALA A 198 2.34 13.69 4.60
C ALA A 198 3.06 12.33 4.58
N ARG A 199 4.13 12.20 5.39
CA ARG A 199 4.83 10.90 5.55
C ARG A 199 3.94 9.84 6.14
N MET A 200 3.12 10.19 7.13
CA MET A 200 2.16 9.27 7.73
C MET A 200 1.02 8.92 6.76
N GLU A 201 0.67 9.84 5.87
CA GLU A 201 -0.40 9.64 4.90
C GLU A 201 -0.07 8.57 3.85
N TRP A 202 1.20 8.19 3.69
CA TRP A 202 1.61 7.05 2.88
C TRP A 202 0.98 5.72 3.32
N ILE A 203 0.44 5.65 4.53
CA ILE A 203 -0.38 4.52 4.98
C ILE A 203 -1.58 4.27 4.05
N LYS A 204 -2.12 5.32 3.41
CA LYS A 204 -3.21 5.21 2.44
C LYS A 204 -2.78 4.44 1.19
N LEU A 205 -1.54 4.67 0.69
CA LEU A 205 -0.97 3.93 -0.44
C LEU A 205 -0.88 2.44 -0.10
N TYR A 206 -0.34 2.09 1.07
CA TYR A 206 -0.23 0.70 1.48
C TYR A 206 -1.58 0.06 1.74
N GLY A 207 -2.55 0.81 2.28
CA GLY A 207 -3.94 0.36 2.41
C GLY A 207 -4.58 0.01 1.05
N ILE A 208 -4.26 0.78 0.00
CA ILE A 208 -4.70 0.47 -1.36
C ILE A 208 -4.03 -0.82 -1.86
N LEU A 209 -2.71 -0.98 -1.72
CA LEU A 209 -1.99 -2.18 -2.16
C LEU A 209 -2.50 -3.47 -1.50
N LEU A 210 -2.84 -3.39 -0.23
CA LEU A 210 -3.29 -4.52 0.59
C LEU A 210 -4.80 -4.78 0.51
N GLY A 211 -5.57 -3.91 -0.15
CA GLY A 211 -7.02 -4.03 -0.22
C GLY A 211 -7.74 -3.74 1.09
N THR A 212 -7.05 -3.21 2.11
CA THR A 212 -7.63 -2.96 3.44
C THR A 212 -8.57 -1.75 3.45
N GLY A 213 -8.48 -0.88 2.43
CA GLY A 213 -9.29 0.32 2.29
C GLY A 213 -10.77 0.07 1.94
N ARG A 214 -11.14 -1.13 1.47
CA ARG A 214 -12.52 -1.46 1.03
C ARG A 214 -13.31 -2.36 1.98
N THR A 215 -12.67 -3.10 2.85
CA THR A 215 -13.32 -4.16 3.63
C THR A 215 -13.50 -3.84 5.12
N GLY A 216 -13.32 -2.60 5.56
CA GLY A 216 -13.73 -2.19 6.91
C GLY A 216 -13.04 -2.91 8.09
N ARG A 217 -12.00 -3.72 7.86
CA ARG A 217 -11.23 -4.33 8.95
C ARG A 217 -10.15 -3.37 9.49
N ALA A 218 -9.49 -2.63 8.61
CA ALA A 218 -8.73 -1.45 9.03
C ALA A 218 -9.62 -0.24 8.73
N GLY A 219 -10.20 0.36 9.76
CA GLY A 219 -11.06 1.53 9.60
C GLY A 219 -10.35 2.56 8.77
N VAL A 220 -10.93 2.86 7.60
CA VAL A 220 -10.48 3.94 6.73
C VAL A 220 -10.14 5.13 7.59
N PHE A 221 -8.89 5.59 7.54
CA PHE A 221 -8.52 6.89 8.05
C PHE A 221 -9.26 7.97 7.23
N ARG A 222 -10.55 8.16 7.52
CA ARG A 222 -11.21 9.41 7.21
C ARG A 222 -10.76 10.39 8.29
N ALA A 223 -9.97 11.36 7.91
CA ALA A 223 -9.82 12.55 8.73
C ALA A 223 -11.22 13.08 9.01
N GLY A 224 -11.73 12.84 10.23
CA GLY A 224 -13.08 13.24 10.64
C GLY A 224 -13.95 12.16 11.27
N ASP A 225 -13.64 10.88 11.14
CA ASP A 225 -14.47 9.82 11.70
C ASP A 225 -13.91 9.29 13.04
N SER A 226 -14.14 10.08 14.10
CA SER A 226 -13.75 9.73 15.47
C SER A 226 -14.59 8.59 16.08
N ARG A 227 -15.51 7.96 15.33
CA ARG A 227 -16.48 6.99 15.86
C ARG A 227 -16.21 5.52 15.51
N SER A 228 -15.30 5.22 14.61
CA SER A 228 -15.02 3.82 14.19
C SER A 228 -13.58 3.36 14.42
N ALA A 229 -12.87 4.00 15.36
CA ALA A 229 -11.56 3.52 15.75
C ALA A 229 -11.72 2.27 16.62
N HIS A 230 -11.46 1.09 16.05
CA HIS A 230 -11.20 -0.12 16.82
C HIS A 230 -10.08 0.16 17.84
N PRO A 231 -10.17 -0.33 19.09
CA PRO A 231 -9.11 -0.13 20.06
C PRO A 231 -7.83 -0.83 19.53
N LEU A 232 -6.89 -0.03 19.09
CA LEU A 232 -5.53 -0.51 18.80
C LEU A 232 -4.97 -1.05 20.11
N ALA A 233 -4.77 -2.36 20.17
CA ALA A 233 -4.15 -3.03 21.30
C ALA A 233 -2.65 -2.77 21.24
N GLY A 234 -2.19 -1.71 21.91
CA GLY A 234 -0.77 -1.40 22.03
C GLY A 234 -0.51 0.09 22.29
N THR A 235 0.60 0.37 22.97
CA THR A 235 1.02 1.73 23.35
C THR A 235 1.33 2.62 22.14
N HIS A 236 1.66 2.03 20.98
CA HIS A 236 1.97 2.76 19.74
C HIS A 236 0.74 3.42 19.11
N GLY A 237 -0.41 2.75 19.12
CA GLY A 237 -1.66 3.32 18.60
C GLY A 237 -2.16 4.56 19.35
N LYS A 238 -1.80 4.72 20.63
CA LYS A 238 -2.13 5.91 21.41
C LYS A 238 -1.31 7.13 20.98
N LYS A 239 -0.05 6.94 20.62
CA LYS A 239 0.84 8.04 20.20
C LYS A 239 0.45 8.62 18.85
N LEU A 240 0.06 7.76 17.91
CA LEU A 240 -0.44 8.20 16.60
C LEU A 240 -1.77 8.95 16.71
N ARG A 241 -2.68 8.50 17.59
CA ARG A 241 -3.94 9.21 17.88
C ARG A 241 -3.75 10.58 18.48
N LEU A 242 -2.76 10.76 19.36
CA LEU A 242 -2.45 12.07 19.94
C LEU A 242 -1.94 13.05 18.88
N LEU A 243 -1.06 12.61 17.98
CA LEU A 243 -0.53 13.47 16.91
C LEU A 243 -1.60 13.90 15.91
N LEU A 244 -2.60 13.06 15.64
CA LEU A 244 -3.71 13.37 14.74
C LEU A 244 -4.83 14.18 15.43
N ALA A 245 -5.01 14.04 16.76
CA ALA A 245 -6.04 14.74 17.52
C ALA A 245 -5.65 16.19 17.83
N ASP A 246 -4.37 16.47 18.07
CA ASP A 246 -3.90 17.83 18.41
C ASP A 246 -4.01 18.82 17.23
N HIS A 247 -4.09 18.34 15.99
CA HIS A 247 -4.26 19.21 14.82
C HIS A 247 -5.73 19.52 14.47
N GLN A 248 -6.70 18.91 15.13
CA GLN A 248 -8.14 19.13 14.90
C GLN A 248 -8.83 20.03 15.91
N GLN A 249 -8.13 20.64 16.85
CA GLN A 249 -8.74 21.67 17.67
C GLN A 249 -8.76 22.99 16.90
N PRO A 250 -9.96 23.45 16.46
CA PRO A 250 -10.08 24.83 16.02
C PRO A 250 -9.80 25.70 17.24
N CYS A 251 -8.95 26.71 17.06
CA CYS A 251 -8.75 27.77 18.03
C CYS A 251 -10.07 28.53 18.24
N HIS A 252 -10.99 27.96 19.03
CA HIS A 252 -12.15 28.65 19.55
C HIS A 252 -11.84 29.17 20.95
N GLY A 253 -11.47 30.43 20.99
CA GLY A 253 -11.23 31.14 22.22
C GLY A 253 -10.46 32.42 21.98
N ALA A 254 -10.99 33.27 21.11
CA ALA A 254 -10.52 34.64 21.00
C ALA A 254 -10.81 35.39 22.32
N GLN A 255 -9.85 35.42 23.21
CA GLN A 255 -9.71 36.54 24.10
C GLN A 255 -8.59 37.42 23.61
N ARG A 256 -8.99 38.50 22.92
CA ARG A 256 -8.16 39.67 22.69
C ARG A 256 -7.63 40.17 24.01
N GLN A 257 -6.39 39.99 24.32
CA GLN A 257 -5.71 40.85 25.27
C GLN A 257 -4.27 41.12 24.85
N ARG A 258 -4.17 42.38 24.46
CA ARG A 258 -3.05 43.30 24.67
C ARG A 258 -1.76 43.05 23.89
N LEU A 259 -1.66 43.89 22.96
CA LEU A 259 -0.45 44.45 22.37
C LEU A 259 0.69 44.54 23.38
N CYS A 260 1.77 43.82 23.14
CA CYS A 260 3.07 44.19 23.67
C CYS A 260 3.54 45.45 22.95
N GLY A 261 4.08 46.36 23.72
CA GLY A 261 4.51 47.69 23.33
C GLY A 261 5.67 47.76 22.34
N PRO A 262 6.24 48.94 22.10
CA PRO A 262 6.80 49.34 20.83
C PRO A 262 8.11 48.65 20.45
N HIS A 263 8.24 48.41 19.18
CA HIS A 263 9.38 47.95 18.39
C HIS A 263 10.76 48.34 18.92
N ASP A 264 11.61 47.31 19.05
CA ASP A 264 13.03 47.49 18.95
C ASP A 264 13.49 47.15 17.52
N ARG A 265 14.49 47.92 17.03
CA ARG A 265 14.80 48.09 15.60
C ARG A 265 15.77 47.07 15.02
N ASP A 266 15.95 45.92 15.66
CA ASP A 266 16.86 44.89 15.15
C ASP A 266 16.13 43.60 14.92
N GLY A 267 15.83 43.33 13.67
CA GLY A 267 15.06 42.30 12.98
C GLY A 267 15.25 40.83 13.37
N GLY A 268 15.32 40.49 14.66
CA GLY A 268 15.37 39.13 15.17
C GLY A 268 13.98 38.66 15.60
N ARG A 269 13.41 37.67 14.93
CA ARG A 269 12.19 36.99 15.40
C ARG A 269 12.51 36.15 16.62
N GLN A 270 12.03 36.56 17.78
CA GLN A 270 12.07 35.78 19.00
C GLN A 270 10.85 34.90 19.07
N LEU A 271 11.05 33.59 19.03
CA LEU A 271 10.02 32.59 19.29
C LEU A 271 9.72 32.56 20.79
N CYS A 272 8.52 32.99 21.18
CA CYS A 272 8.03 32.78 22.54
C CYS A 272 7.49 31.36 22.65
N LEU A 273 8.17 30.51 23.38
CA LEU A 273 7.68 29.19 23.78
C LEU A 273 6.93 29.36 25.10
N CYS A 274 5.62 29.15 25.09
CA CYS A 274 4.84 29.04 26.32
C CYS A 274 4.95 27.60 26.85
N GLY A 275 5.51 27.45 28.03
CA GLY A 275 5.48 26.20 28.79
C GLY A 275 4.10 25.94 29.40
N PRO A 276 3.82 24.70 29.82
CA PRO A 276 2.51 24.31 30.32
C PRO A 276 2.09 24.98 31.64
N ASP A 277 2.98 25.68 32.32
CA ASP A 277 2.74 26.22 33.67
C ASP A 277 2.64 27.75 33.74
N GLY A 278 2.63 28.44 32.60
CA GLY A 278 2.44 29.90 32.56
C GLY A 278 3.53 30.74 33.24
N GLN A 279 4.71 30.18 33.48
CA GLN A 279 5.87 30.90 34.02
C GLN A 279 6.88 31.13 32.90
N TRP A 280 7.40 32.37 32.86
CA TRP A 280 8.40 32.91 31.90
C TRP A 280 9.77 32.37 32.19
#